data_975617371d6b9fa7ef306e86e1c34254
#
_entry.id   975617371d6b9fa7ef306e86e1c34254
#
_cell.length_a   1.000
_cell.length_b   1.000
_cell.length_c   1.000
_cell.angle_alpha   90.00
_cell.angle_beta   90.00
_cell.angle_gamma   90.00
#
_symmetry.space_group_name_H-M   'P 1'
#
loop_
_entity.id
_entity.type
_entity.pdbx_description
1 polymer ?
#
loop_
_entity_poly.entity_id
_entity_poly.type
_entity_poly.pdbx_seq_one_letter_code
_entity_poly.pdbx_strand_id
1 'polypeptide(L)'
;LPELLKDFQVAHLCGKGKVDESLNGTEGYAQFEYISEEMKDFFAMADIIISRAGANSICEISALNKPNILIPLSANASRGDQILNANSYKKQGFSEVLDEDVATKDDLISTVHKVFDNKDTYIEAMSKSSGTGGVEKIVGLIKDLSK
;
A
#
# COMPACT_ATOMS: atom_id res chain seq x y z
N LEU A 1 16.42 -3.57 -6.65
CA LEU A 1 15.90 -2.67 -7.68
C LEU A 1 16.07 -3.22 -9.09
N PRO A 2 17.28 -3.65 -9.56
CA PRO A 2 17.48 -4.09 -10.95
C PRO A 2 16.50 -5.16 -11.45
N GLU A 3 16.14 -6.11 -10.60
CA GLU A 3 15.18 -7.18 -10.99
C GLU A 3 13.76 -6.62 -11.21
N LEU A 4 13.31 -5.69 -10.38
CA LEU A 4 12.00 -5.05 -10.56
C LEU A 4 11.95 -4.22 -11.84
N LEU A 5 13.05 -3.55 -12.19
CA LEU A 5 13.12 -2.70 -13.39
C LEU A 5 13.13 -3.46 -14.72
N LYS A 6 13.20 -4.79 -14.68
CA LYS A 6 13.03 -5.60 -15.91
C LYS A 6 11.58 -5.60 -16.39
N ASP A 7 10.64 -5.52 -15.47
CA ASP A 7 9.21 -5.71 -15.74
C ASP A 7 8.35 -4.52 -15.31
N PHE A 8 8.87 -3.63 -14.45
CA PHE A 8 8.13 -2.51 -13.86
C PHE A 8 8.93 -1.21 -13.89
N GLN A 9 8.20 -0.10 -13.93
CA GLN A 9 8.74 1.21 -13.58
C GLN A 9 8.50 1.45 -12.09
N VAL A 10 9.44 2.09 -11.41
CA VAL A 10 9.40 2.29 -9.96
C VAL A 10 9.49 3.77 -9.62
N ALA A 11 8.45 4.30 -8.99
CA ALA A 11 8.47 5.60 -8.33
C ALA A 11 8.68 5.39 -6.82
N HIS A 12 9.78 5.88 -6.28
CA HIS A 12 10.18 5.65 -4.90
C HIS A 12 10.13 6.94 -4.08
N LEU A 13 9.26 6.97 -3.08
CA LEU A 13 9.24 8.00 -2.07
C LEU A 13 10.22 7.61 -0.96
N CYS A 14 11.45 8.08 -1.08
CA CYS A 14 12.56 7.66 -0.21
C CYS A 14 12.58 8.39 1.14
N GLY A 15 11.91 9.55 1.25
CA GLY A 15 11.93 10.40 2.42
C GLY A 15 13.04 11.45 2.38
N LYS A 16 12.87 12.49 3.17
CA LYS A 16 13.76 13.67 3.20
C LYS A 16 15.21 13.28 3.53
N GLY A 17 16.14 13.73 2.69
CA GLY A 17 17.57 13.47 2.84
C GLY A 17 18.01 12.03 2.54
N LYS A 18 17.14 11.24 1.90
CA LYS A 18 17.42 9.81 1.60
C LYS A 18 17.51 9.50 0.11
N VAL A 19 17.64 10.52 -0.73
CA VAL A 19 17.92 10.32 -2.15
C VAL A 19 19.28 9.66 -2.31
N ASP A 20 19.33 8.59 -3.08
CA ASP A 20 20.58 7.95 -3.48
C ASP A 20 21.00 8.49 -4.85
N GLU A 21 21.95 9.41 -4.86
CA GLU A 21 22.43 10.06 -6.07
C GLU A 21 23.03 9.07 -7.09
N SER A 22 23.51 7.92 -6.66
CA SER A 22 24.06 6.88 -7.54
C SER A 22 22.99 6.24 -8.42
N LEU A 23 21.72 6.37 -8.06
CA LEU A 23 20.56 5.85 -8.81
C LEU A 23 19.94 6.88 -9.75
N ASN A 24 20.46 8.11 -9.77
CA ASN A 24 19.96 9.15 -10.67
C ASN A 24 20.21 8.78 -12.13
N GLY A 25 19.17 8.92 -12.96
CA GLY A 25 19.24 8.56 -14.38
C GLY A 25 19.09 7.06 -14.68
N THR A 26 18.79 6.24 -13.67
CA THR A 26 18.45 4.84 -13.90
C THR A 26 17.13 4.76 -14.67
N GLU A 27 17.16 4.11 -15.83
CA GLU A 27 15.96 3.95 -16.66
C GLU A 27 14.86 3.18 -15.91
N GLY A 28 13.64 3.71 -15.96
CA GLY A 28 12.48 3.12 -15.28
C GLY A 28 12.42 3.39 -13.77
N TYR A 29 13.34 4.17 -13.22
CA TYR A 29 13.38 4.50 -11.81
C TYR A 29 13.38 6.00 -11.55
N ALA A 30 12.49 6.44 -10.69
CA ALA A 30 12.46 7.81 -10.19
C ALA A 30 12.34 7.81 -8.66
N GLN A 31 13.09 8.70 -7.99
CA GLN A 31 13.02 8.87 -6.54
C GLN A 31 12.61 10.28 -6.16
N PHE A 32 11.85 10.39 -5.08
CA PHE A 32 11.30 11.64 -4.58
C PHE A 32 11.46 11.67 -3.06
N GLU A 33 11.95 12.78 -2.52
CA GLU A 33 12.03 12.94 -1.06
C GLU A 33 10.65 13.04 -0.42
N TYR A 34 9.79 13.78 -1.04
CA TYR A 34 8.43 14.05 -0.57
C TYR A 34 7.55 14.45 -1.76
N ILE A 35 6.31 14.00 -1.72
CA ILE A 35 5.26 14.37 -2.67
C ILE A 35 4.04 14.77 -1.83
N SER A 36 3.39 15.89 -2.17
CA SER A 36 2.20 16.37 -1.45
C SER A 36 0.97 16.41 -2.35
N GLU A 37 0.87 17.43 -3.18
CA GLU A 37 -0.33 17.64 -4.01
C GLU A 37 -0.47 16.60 -5.11
N GLU A 38 0.64 16.16 -5.68
CA GLU A 38 0.70 15.16 -6.75
C GLU A 38 0.53 13.71 -6.25
N MET A 39 0.42 13.48 -4.93
CA MET A 39 0.27 12.12 -4.38
C MET A 39 -0.93 11.37 -5.00
N LYS A 40 -2.01 12.08 -5.26
CA LYS A 40 -3.20 11.50 -5.89
C LYS A 40 -2.92 11.00 -7.30
N ASP A 41 -2.10 11.74 -8.06
CA ASP A 41 -1.73 11.38 -9.42
C ASP A 41 -0.80 10.17 -9.42
N PHE A 42 0.15 10.10 -8.47
CA PHE A 42 1.00 8.93 -8.27
C PHE A 42 0.16 7.69 -7.92
N PHE A 43 -0.80 7.81 -7.01
CA PHE A 43 -1.69 6.71 -6.68
C PHE A 43 -2.58 6.31 -7.87
N ALA A 44 -3.07 7.26 -8.64
CA ALA A 44 -3.88 6.98 -9.83
C ALA A 44 -3.07 6.22 -10.90
N MET A 45 -1.81 6.62 -11.10
CA MET A 45 -0.91 6.05 -12.10
C MET A 45 -0.39 4.66 -11.70
N ALA A 46 -0.20 4.39 -10.40
CA ALA A 46 0.36 3.14 -9.92
C ALA A 46 -0.54 1.94 -10.17
N ASP A 47 0.00 0.85 -10.70
CA ASP A 47 -0.66 -0.46 -10.76
C ASP A 47 -0.63 -1.15 -9.41
N ILE A 48 0.48 -1.03 -8.68
CA ILE A 48 0.70 -1.61 -7.35
C ILE A 48 1.33 -0.55 -6.44
N ILE A 49 0.93 -0.54 -5.19
CA ILE A 49 1.52 0.31 -4.16
C ILE A 49 2.22 -0.56 -3.12
N ILE A 50 3.48 -0.25 -2.84
CA ILE A 50 4.22 -0.83 -1.72
C ILE A 50 4.31 0.23 -0.63
N SER A 51 3.81 -0.06 0.56
CA SER A 51 3.72 0.94 1.62
C SER A 51 3.94 0.33 3.01
N ARG A 52 4.29 1.21 3.95
CA ARG A 52 4.14 0.90 5.38
C ARG A 52 2.65 0.78 5.73
N ALA A 53 2.34 0.10 6.83
CA ALA A 53 0.95 -0.18 7.23
C ALA A 53 0.38 0.84 8.24
N GLY A 54 0.70 2.12 8.03
CA GLY A 54 0.09 3.22 8.79
C GLY A 54 -1.39 3.39 8.43
N ALA A 55 -2.24 3.70 9.41
CA ALA A 55 -3.68 3.77 9.23
C ALA A 55 -4.10 4.72 8.09
N ASN A 56 -3.51 5.92 8.01
CA ASN A 56 -3.83 6.89 6.97
C ASN A 56 -3.49 6.36 5.57
N SER A 57 -2.27 5.83 5.40
CA SER A 57 -1.83 5.29 4.10
C SER A 57 -2.72 4.14 3.63
N ILE A 58 -3.06 3.23 4.53
CA ILE A 58 -3.94 2.11 4.21
C ILE A 58 -5.33 2.59 3.81
N CYS A 59 -5.90 3.57 4.52
CA CYS A 59 -7.21 4.13 4.18
C CYS A 59 -7.21 4.78 2.79
N GLU A 60 -6.17 5.54 2.45
CA GLU A 60 -6.03 6.16 1.13
C GLU A 60 -5.89 5.11 0.00
N ILE A 61 -5.04 4.11 0.20
CA ILE A 61 -4.84 3.01 -0.74
C ILE A 61 -6.15 2.25 -0.98
N SER A 62 -6.87 1.94 0.09
CA SER A 62 -8.14 1.21 0.02
C SER A 62 -9.25 2.02 -0.62
N ALA A 63 -9.34 3.33 -0.33
CA ALA A 63 -10.32 4.22 -0.95
C ALA A 63 -10.17 4.28 -2.48
N LEU A 64 -8.97 4.07 -2.98
CA LEU A 64 -8.65 4.02 -4.41
C LEU A 64 -8.67 2.60 -4.98
N ASN A 65 -9.01 1.59 -4.19
CA ASN A 65 -8.99 0.17 -4.56
C ASN A 65 -7.67 -0.27 -5.21
N LYS A 66 -6.53 0.24 -4.72
CA LYS A 66 -5.23 -0.05 -5.32
C LYS A 66 -4.64 -1.36 -4.77
N PRO A 67 -4.29 -2.31 -5.65
CA PRO A 67 -3.53 -3.50 -5.27
C PRO A 67 -2.28 -3.09 -4.52
N ASN A 68 -2.00 -3.75 -3.40
CA ASN A 68 -0.91 -3.27 -2.56
C ASN A 68 -0.20 -4.37 -1.77
N ILE A 69 1.04 -4.05 -1.40
CA ILE A 69 1.89 -4.84 -0.52
C ILE A 69 2.20 -3.98 0.71
N LEU A 70 1.87 -4.48 1.88
CA LEU A 70 2.13 -3.80 3.14
C LEU A 70 3.39 -4.39 3.79
N ILE A 71 4.30 -3.50 4.17
CA ILE A 71 5.50 -3.84 4.91
C ILE A 71 5.42 -3.08 6.24
N PRO A 72 4.77 -3.65 7.27
CA PRO A 72 4.61 -2.99 8.56
C PRO A 72 5.96 -2.78 9.22
N LEU A 73 6.09 -1.72 10.01
CA LEU A 73 7.22 -1.56 10.90
C LEU A 73 7.24 -2.70 11.93
N SER A 74 8.43 -3.18 12.24
CA SER A 74 8.62 -4.24 13.23
C SER A 74 8.06 -3.84 14.60
N ALA A 75 7.74 -4.83 15.43
CA ALA A 75 7.25 -4.59 16.78
C ALA A 75 8.21 -3.77 17.65
N ASN A 76 9.52 -3.85 17.35
CA ASN A 76 10.56 -3.07 18.04
C ASN A 76 10.57 -1.59 17.62
N ALA A 77 10.13 -1.27 16.42
CA ALA A 77 10.11 0.09 15.86
C ALA A 77 8.74 0.77 16.00
N SER A 78 7.69 0.02 16.28
CA SER A 78 6.33 0.51 16.46
C SER A 78 5.67 -0.20 17.66
N ARG A 79 4.52 0.32 18.11
CA ARG A 79 3.71 -0.34 19.15
C ARG A 79 2.95 -1.57 18.65
N GLY A 80 3.28 -2.09 17.46
CA GLY A 80 2.61 -3.21 16.83
C GLY A 80 1.34 -2.85 16.07
N ASP A 81 0.90 -1.61 16.09
CA ASP A 81 -0.31 -1.15 15.40
C ASP A 81 -0.26 -1.42 13.89
N GLN A 82 0.91 -1.20 13.26
CA GLN A 82 1.08 -1.45 11.84
C GLN A 82 0.97 -2.93 11.50
N ILE A 83 1.48 -3.81 12.35
CA ILE A 83 1.37 -5.27 12.17
C ILE A 83 -0.10 -5.71 12.24
N LEU A 84 -0.85 -5.19 13.22
CA LEU A 84 -2.28 -5.47 13.35
C LEU A 84 -3.07 -4.98 12.14
N ASN A 85 -2.79 -3.76 11.68
CA ASN A 85 -3.40 -3.19 10.49
C ASN A 85 -3.12 -4.07 9.25
N ALA A 86 -1.85 -4.39 8.99
CA ALA A 86 -1.45 -5.20 7.85
C ALA A 86 -2.12 -6.57 7.85
N ASN A 87 -2.12 -7.26 9.00
CA ASN A 87 -2.76 -8.57 9.15
C ASN A 87 -4.27 -8.51 8.91
N SER A 88 -4.94 -7.45 9.39
CA SER A 88 -6.36 -7.25 9.14
C SER A 88 -6.67 -7.11 7.65
N TYR A 89 -5.88 -6.34 6.92
CA TYR A 89 -6.06 -6.14 5.47
C TYR A 89 -5.73 -7.40 4.67
N LYS A 90 -4.69 -8.13 5.06
CA LYS A 90 -4.37 -9.43 4.47
C LYS A 90 -5.51 -10.44 4.64
N LYS A 91 -6.08 -10.52 5.85
CA LYS A 91 -7.20 -11.43 6.14
C LYS A 91 -8.44 -11.12 5.30
N GLN A 92 -8.66 -9.87 4.96
CA GLN A 92 -9.76 -9.44 4.11
C GLN A 92 -9.49 -9.62 2.60
N GLY A 93 -8.29 -10.03 2.23
CA GLY A 93 -7.89 -10.19 0.83
C GLY A 93 -7.58 -8.87 0.11
N PHE A 94 -7.31 -7.79 0.84
CA PHE A 94 -7.04 -6.47 0.28
C PHE A 94 -5.56 -6.24 -0.04
N SER A 95 -4.67 -6.95 0.66
CA SER A 95 -3.24 -6.71 0.61
C SER A 95 -2.44 -8.00 0.76
N GLU A 96 -1.26 -8.04 0.16
CA GLU A 96 -0.19 -8.92 0.62
C GLU A 96 0.62 -8.24 1.71
N VAL A 97 1.24 -9.04 2.55
CA VAL A 97 2.04 -8.53 3.68
C VAL A 97 3.39 -9.22 3.69
N LEU A 98 4.45 -8.42 3.77
CA LEU A 98 5.82 -8.88 3.98
C LEU A 98 6.32 -8.36 5.33
N ASP A 99 6.94 -9.25 6.09
CA ASP A 99 7.59 -8.90 7.35
C ASP A 99 9.02 -8.41 7.07
N GLU A 100 9.33 -7.16 7.42
CA GLU A 100 10.63 -6.56 7.13
C GLU A 100 11.81 -7.24 7.81
N ASP A 101 11.55 -7.95 8.93
CA ASP A 101 12.62 -8.61 9.69
C ASP A 101 13.08 -9.93 9.04
N VAL A 102 12.25 -10.55 8.19
CA VAL A 102 12.53 -11.86 7.60
C VAL A 102 12.42 -11.90 6.08
N ALA A 103 11.70 -10.95 5.47
CA ALA A 103 11.50 -10.94 4.03
C ALA A 103 12.80 -10.71 3.27
N THR A 104 13.04 -11.52 2.26
CA THR A 104 14.15 -11.41 1.35
C THR A 104 13.82 -10.53 0.14
N LYS A 105 14.87 -10.19 -0.62
CA LYS A 105 14.71 -9.53 -1.93
C LYS A 105 13.83 -10.37 -2.86
N ASP A 106 14.01 -11.69 -2.87
CA ASP A 106 13.26 -12.58 -3.75
C ASP A 106 11.79 -12.71 -3.32
N ASP A 107 11.51 -12.65 -2.03
CA ASP A 107 10.13 -12.58 -1.51
C ASP A 107 9.44 -11.32 -1.98
N LEU A 108 10.10 -10.17 -1.97
CA LEU A 108 9.53 -8.92 -2.47
C LEU A 108 9.20 -9.01 -3.96
N ILE A 109 10.14 -9.48 -4.78
CA ILE A 109 9.98 -9.59 -6.23
C ILE A 109 8.83 -10.55 -6.56
N SER A 110 8.81 -11.74 -5.95
CA SER A 110 7.76 -12.73 -6.18
C SER A 110 6.38 -12.23 -5.74
N THR A 111 6.33 -11.47 -4.64
CA THR A 111 5.07 -10.88 -4.15
C THR A 111 4.57 -9.77 -5.08
N VAL A 112 5.47 -8.94 -5.64
CA VAL A 112 5.08 -7.93 -6.64
C VAL A 112 4.46 -8.59 -7.86
N HIS A 113 5.08 -9.61 -8.43
CA HIS A 113 4.49 -10.36 -9.56
C HIS A 113 3.16 -11.00 -9.19
N LYS A 114 3.07 -11.65 -8.03
CA LYS A 114 1.82 -12.24 -7.53
C LYS A 114 0.69 -11.22 -7.47
N VAL A 115 0.94 -10.05 -6.90
CA VAL A 115 -0.07 -8.99 -6.77
C VAL A 115 -0.45 -8.42 -8.13
N PHE A 116 0.52 -8.24 -9.02
CA PHE A 116 0.29 -7.74 -10.37
C PHE A 116 -0.58 -8.71 -11.19
N ASP A 117 -0.23 -9.99 -11.19
CA ASP A 117 -0.96 -11.02 -11.94
C ASP A 117 -2.40 -11.23 -11.43
N ASN A 118 -2.64 -10.93 -10.16
CA ASN A 118 -3.94 -11.10 -9.50
C ASN A 118 -4.59 -9.76 -9.10
N LYS A 119 -4.21 -8.65 -9.72
CA LYS A 119 -4.67 -7.30 -9.32
C LYS A 119 -6.19 -7.16 -9.26
N ASP A 120 -6.90 -7.78 -10.18
CA ASP A 120 -8.36 -7.71 -10.23
C ASP A 120 -9.02 -8.34 -8.99
N THR A 121 -8.43 -9.38 -8.42
CA THR A 121 -8.91 -10.03 -7.19
C THR A 121 -8.84 -9.08 -6.00
N TYR A 122 -7.74 -8.33 -5.86
CA TYR A 122 -7.59 -7.34 -4.78
C TYR A 122 -8.54 -6.15 -4.95
N ILE A 123 -8.67 -5.65 -6.18
CA ILE A 123 -9.61 -4.57 -6.53
C ILE A 123 -11.03 -4.97 -6.19
N GLU A 124 -11.46 -6.17 -6.59
CA GLU A 124 -12.80 -6.68 -6.34
C GLU A 124 -13.08 -6.82 -4.84
N ALA A 125 -12.14 -7.36 -4.06
CA ALA A 125 -12.26 -7.50 -2.63
C ALA A 125 -12.44 -6.15 -1.92
N MET A 126 -11.63 -5.16 -2.27
CA MET A 126 -11.73 -3.80 -1.70
C MET A 126 -13.03 -3.11 -2.12
N SER A 127 -13.44 -3.22 -3.39
CA SER A 127 -14.68 -2.62 -3.91
C SER A 127 -15.92 -3.16 -3.20
N LYS A 128 -15.98 -4.46 -2.94
CA LYS A 128 -17.08 -5.08 -2.20
C LYS A 128 -17.16 -4.58 -0.76
N SER A 129 -16.02 -4.34 -0.12
CA SER A 129 -15.96 -3.80 1.24
C SER A 129 -16.43 -2.34 1.30
N SER A 130 -16.07 -1.53 0.32
CA SER A 130 -16.49 -0.12 0.23
C SER A 130 -18.01 0.02 0.07
N GLY A 131 -18.66 -0.95 -0.54
CA GLY A 131 -20.13 -1.00 -0.71
C GLY A 131 -20.91 -1.40 0.55
N THR A 132 -20.26 -1.85 1.61
CA THR A 132 -20.95 -2.28 2.86
C THR A 132 -21.17 -1.16 3.88
N GLY A 133 -21.19 0.10 3.43
CA GLY A 133 -21.93 1.17 4.11
C GLY A 133 -21.51 1.47 5.56
N GLY A 134 -20.20 1.61 5.83
CA GLY A 134 -19.75 2.10 7.14
C GLY A 134 -20.36 3.47 7.48
N VAL A 135 -20.42 4.37 6.51
CA VAL A 135 -21.04 5.70 6.66
C VAL A 135 -22.57 5.57 6.82
N GLU A 136 -23.21 4.72 6.04
CA GLU A 136 -24.66 4.47 6.13
C GLU A 136 -25.05 3.85 7.47
N LYS A 137 -24.25 2.93 8.01
CA LYS A 137 -24.46 2.37 9.36
C LYS A 137 -24.31 3.42 10.45
N ILE A 138 -23.31 4.30 10.37
CA ILE A 138 -23.12 5.40 11.33
C ILE A 138 -24.26 6.39 11.24
N VAL A 139 -24.68 6.78 10.04
CA VAL A 139 -25.82 7.67 9.83
C VAL A 139 -27.13 7.03 10.32
N GLY A 140 -27.30 5.72 10.12
CA GLY A 140 -28.43 4.97 10.66
C GLY A 140 -28.47 4.99 12.19
N LEU A 141 -27.34 4.72 12.85
CA LEU A 141 -27.20 4.78 14.30
C LEU A 141 -27.49 6.18 14.86
N ILE A 142 -26.99 7.23 14.21
CA ILE A 142 -27.26 8.63 14.61
C ILE A 142 -28.74 8.94 14.51
N LYS A 143 -29.42 8.52 13.44
CA LYS A 143 -30.87 8.73 13.27
C LYS A 143 -31.70 7.97 14.31
N ASP A 144 -31.28 6.78 14.69
CA ASP A 144 -32.00 5.97 15.70
C ASP A 144 -31.81 6.52 17.11
N LEU A 145 -30.64 7.11 17.40
CA LEU A 145 -30.38 7.78 18.69
C LEU A 145 -31.01 9.17 18.80
N SER A 146 -31.47 9.73 17.69
CA SER A 146 -32.10 11.07 17.61
C SER A 146 -33.63 11.03 17.76
N LYS A 147 -34.21 9.85 17.98
CA LYS A 147 -35.64 9.65 18.27
C LYS A 147 -35.86 9.54 19.78
#